data_972721f166de3b40d81b2c0531274bd1
#
_entry.id   972721f166de3b40d81b2c0531274bd1
#
_cell.length_a   1.000
_cell.length_b   1.000
_cell.length_c   1.000
_cell.angle_alpha   90.00
_cell.angle_beta   90.00
_cell.angle_gamma   90.00
#
_symmetry.space_group_name_H-M   'P 1'
#
loop_
_entity.id
_entity.type
_entity.pdbx_description
1 polymer ?
#
loop_
_entity_poly.entity_id
_entity_poly.type
_entity_poly.pdbx_seq_one_letter_code
_entity_poly.pdbx_strand_id
1 'polypeptide(L)' 'MQDDAEIDWHREQIAKNRELIAELQSGNTAGTDVFPETQAEIDRLTAQIEQSELIVAAYEKEHPQD' A
#
# COMPACT_ATOMS: atom_id res chain seq x y z
N MET A 1 -5.40 -12.98 16.69
CA MET A 1 -4.10 -12.47 17.07
C MET A 1 -3.15 -12.44 15.90
N GLN A 2 -2.47 -11.35 15.68
CA GLN A 2 -1.56 -11.21 14.55
C GLN A 2 -0.19 -11.72 14.94
N ASP A 3 0.45 -12.42 14.02
CA ASP A 3 1.79 -12.91 14.27
C ASP A 3 2.77 -12.23 13.29
N ASP A 4 4.05 -12.54 13.48
CA ASP A 4 5.09 -11.90 12.69
C ASP A 4 4.92 -12.18 11.19
N ALA A 5 4.50 -13.37 10.84
CA ALA A 5 4.33 -13.73 9.44
C ALA A 5 3.23 -12.90 8.79
N GLU A 6 2.16 -12.68 9.53
CA GLU A 6 1.08 -11.85 9.01
C GLU A 6 1.51 -10.40 8.84
N ILE A 7 2.28 -9.89 9.79
CA ILE A 7 2.79 -8.53 9.70
C ILE A 7 3.76 -8.40 8.54
N ASP A 8 4.62 -9.38 8.33
CA ASP A 8 5.52 -9.37 7.18
C ASP A 8 4.74 -9.37 5.88
N TRP A 9 3.64 -10.12 5.83
CA TRP A 9 2.78 -10.12 4.66
C TRP A 9 2.24 -8.72 4.38
N HIS A 10 1.76 -8.04 5.42
CA HIS A 10 1.25 -6.68 5.25
C HIS A 10 2.34 -5.73 4.77
N ARG A 11 3.55 -5.86 5.31
CA ARG A 11 4.65 -5.02 4.87
C ARG A 11 4.98 -5.25 3.40
N GLU A 12 4.93 -6.50 2.97
CA GLU A 12 5.13 -6.82 1.57
C GLU A 12 4.04 -6.22 0.69
N GLN A 13 2.79 -6.31 1.14
CA GLN A 13 1.68 -5.76 0.38
C GLN A 13 1.81 -4.25 0.25
N ILE A 14 2.22 -3.58 1.31
CA ILE A 14 2.45 -2.14 1.25
C ILE A 14 3.49 -1.82 0.19
N ALA A 15 4.61 -2.53 0.20
CA ALA A 15 5.68 -2.26 -0.75
C ALA A 15 5.22 -2.53 -2.18
N LYS A 16 4.55 -3.65 -2.40
CA LYS A 16 4.06 -4.01 -3.71
C LYS A 16 3.06 -3.01 -4.24
N ASN A 17 2.14 -2.60 -3.39
CA ASN A 17 1.10 -1.68 -3.80
C ASN A 17 1.68 -0.32 -4.12
N ARG A 18 2.69 0.12 -3.38
CA ARG A 18 3.38 1.36 -3.69
C ARG A 18 4.06 1.30 -5.06
N GLU A 19 4.68 0.16 -5.37
CA GLU A 19 5.28 -0.03 -6.67
C GLU A 19 4.25 0.01 -7.79
N LEU A 20 3.12 -0.65 -7.56
CA LEU A 20 2.05 -0.65 -8.56
C LEU A 20 1.53 0.76 -8.81
N ILE A 21 1.34 1.53 -7.75
CA ILE A 21 0.90 2.91 -7.90
C ILE A 21 1.92 3.70 -8.71
N ALA A 22 3.20 3.54 -8.40
CA ALA A 22 4.24 4.24 -9.13
C ALA A 22 4.21 3.87 -10.60
N GLU A 23 4.01 2.60 -10.91
CA GLU A 23 3.92 2.17 -12.30
C GLU A 23 2.71 2.74 -13.00
N LEU A 24 1.58 2.77 -12.33
CA LEU A 24 0.37 3.32 -12.92
C LEU A 24 0.52 4.80 -13.18
N GLN A 25 1.15 5.51 -12.27
CA GLN A 25 1.39 6.93 -12.45
C GLN A 25 2.41 7.19 -13.54
N SER A 26 3.42 6.35 -13.61
CA SER A 26 4.47 6.47 -14.61
C SER A 26 3.94 6.17 -16.01
N GLY A 27 3.00 5.25 -16.10
CA GLY A 27 2.41 4.89 -17.36
C GLY A 27 1.57 5.97 -18.00
N ASN A 28 1.25 7.00 -17.24
CA ASN A 28 0.48 8.12 -17.75
C ASN A 28 1.38 9.30 -18.10
N THR A 29 2.44 9.00 -18.76
CA THR A 29 3.48 9.97 -19.00
C THR A 29 3.09 11.13 -19.89
N ALA A 30 2.23 10.88 -20.81
CA ALA A 30 1.79 11.96 -21.63
C ALA A 30 1.07 12.99 -20.79
N GLY A 31 0.88 12.61 -19.59
CA GLY A 31 0.89 13.52 -18.56
C GLY A 31 -0.24 14.29 -18.29
N THR A 32 -1.07 14.23 -18.97
CA THR A 32 -1.98 15.25 -18.66
C THR A 32 -3.13 14.70 -17.89
N ASP A 33 -3.63 13.57 -18.26
CA ASP A 33 -4.83 13.07 -17.59
C ASP A 33 -4.69 11.61 -17.25
N VAL A 34 -5.04 11.29 -16.02
CA VAL A 34 -5.15 9.90 -15.60
C VAL A 34 -6.53 9.41 -15.98
N PHE A 35 -6.59 8.26 -16.66
CA PHE A 35 -7.87 7.67 -16.99
C PHE A 35 -8.64 7.37 -15.72
N PRO A 36 -9.97 7.51 -15.74
CA PRO A 36 -10.76 7.22 -14.54
C PRO A 36 -10.53 5.82 -13.97
N GLU A 37 -10.37 4.83 -14.84
CA GLU A 37 -10.10 3.49 -14.37
C GLU A 37 -8.77 3.38 -13.65
N THR A 38 -7.76 4.10 -14.16
CA THR A 38 -6.45 4.10 -13.53
C THR A 38 -6.50 4.81 -12.18
N GLN A 39 -7.21 5.94 -12.14
CA GLN A 39 -7.35 6.66 -10.89
C GLN A 39 -8.09 5.82 -9.85
N ALA A 40 -9.14 5.11 -10.26
CA ALA A 40 -9.86 4.24 -9.36
C ALA A 40 -8.97 3.15 -8.80
N GLU A 41 -8.09 2.60 -9.65
CA GLU A 41 -7.15 1.58 -9.20
C GLU A 41 -6.14 2.15 -8.20
N ILE A 42 -5.62 3.33 -8.47
CA ILE A 42 -4.70 4.01 -7.55
C ILE A 42 -5.39 4.25 -6.22
N ASP A 43 -6.63 4.72 -6.25
CA ASP A 43 -7.38 4.98 -5.02
C ASP A 43 -7.59 3.71 -4.21
N ARG A 44 -7.90 2.61 -4.90
CA ARG A 44 -8.09 1.32 -4.24
C ARG A 44 -6.81 0.84 -3.59
N LEU A 45 -5.70 0.93 -4.32
CA LEU A 45 -4.41 0.52 -3.79
C LEU A 45 -4.00 1.39 -2.61
N THR A 46 -4.25 2.69 -2.71
CA THR A 46 -3.95 3.61 -1.61
C THR A 46 -4.73 3.23 -0.36
N ALA A 47 -6.01 2.91 -0.52
CA ALA A 47 -6.83 2.50 0.62
C ALA A 47 -6.30 1.21 1.25
N GLN A 48 -5.87 0.26 0.43
CA GLN A 48 -5.29 -0.98 0.93
C GLN A 48 -4.00 -0.73 1.69
N ILE A 49 -3.16 0.18 1.17
CA ILE A 49 -1.92 0.55 1.85
C ILE A 49 -2.24 1.14 3.22
N GLU A 50 -3.17 2.06 3.28
CA GLU A 50 -3.54 2.70 4.54
C GLU A 50 -4.03 1.69 5.55
N GLN A 51 -4.85 0.75 5.12
CA GLN A 51 -5.35 -0.28 6.01
C GLN A 51 -4.22 -1.17 6.53
N SER A 52 -3.33 -1.58 5.66
CA SER A 52 -2.18 -2.40 6.06
C SER A 52 -1.26 -1.63 6.99
N GLU A 53 -1.07 -0.35 6.73
CA GLU A 53 -0.22 0.48 7.60
C GLU A 53 -0.81 0.59 9.00
N LEU A 54 -2.13 0.70 9.11
CA LEU A 54 -2.76 0.74 10.42
C LEU A 54 -2.55 -0.57 11.18
N ILE A 55 -2.65 -1.68 10.48
CA ILE A 55 -2.43 -2.99 11.10
C ILE A 55 -1.00 -3.12 11.57
N VAL A 56 -0.04 -2.73 10.72
CA VAL A 56 1.37 -2.81 11.08
C VAL A 56 1.68 -1.88 12.25
N ALA A 57 1.13 -0.67 12.21
CA ALA A 57 1.36 0.29 13.28
C ALA A 57 0.82 -0.21 14.62
N ALA A 58 -0.35 -0.83 14.60
CA ALA A 58 -0.92 -1.38 15.82
C ALA A 58 -0.05 -2.51 16.37
N TYR A 59 0.45 -3.35 15.48
CA TYR A 59 1.35 -4.42 15.89
C TYR A 59 2.62 -3.84 16.52
N GLU A 60 3.23 -2.86 15.88
CA GLU A 60 4.47 -2.28 16.37
C GLU A 60 4.28 -1.59 17.71
N LYS A 61 3.11 -1.02 17.92
CA LYS A 61 2.82 -0.39 19.19
C LYS A 61 2.75 -1.41 20.33
N GLU A 62 2.21 -2.61 20.04
CA GLU A 62 2.11 -3.66 21.03
C GLU A 62 3.41 -4.43 21.19
N HIS A 63 4.26 -4.40 20.19
CA HIS A 63 5.52 -5.15 20.17
C HIS A 63 6.66 -4.23 19.79
N PRO A 64 6.95 -3.23 20.64
CA PRO A 64 7.98 -2.27 20.27
C PRO A 64 9.33 -2.95 20.14
N GLN A 65 10.04 -2.53 19.13
CA GLN A 65 11.38 -3.02 18.90
C GLN A 65 12.37 -1.99 19.38
N ASP A 66 13.34 -2.45 20.12
CA ASP A 66 14.36 -1.56 20.66
C ASP A 66 15.45 -1.25 19.65
#